data_d9767d9ff6fb769fa835e73a52f9fe1e
#
_entry.id   d9767d9ff6fb769fa835e73a52f9fe1e
#
_cell.length_a   1.000
_cell.length_b   1.000
_cell.length_c   1.000
_cell.angle_alpha   90.00
_cell.angle_beta   90.00
_cell.angle_gamma   90.00
#
_symmetry.space_group_name_H-M   'P 1'
#
loop_
_entity.id
_entity.type
_entity.pdbx_description
1 polymer ?
#
loop_
_entity_poly.entity_id
_entity_poly.type
_entity_poly.pdbx_seq_one_letter_code
_entity_poly.pdbx_strand_id
1 'polypeptide(L)'
;MASELDKILIKYDQPDFKNKLTQRFISKLEVTWFRDPNKRDKVREIVEDVSKNGVQAILKYTKDFDGVELTPEQFRISDAELKDAHRAIDKKLLKSIRQAIKNVRQYQSKIFVGNDKSFKSTGIRYTPIRRIGICVPGASAPLPSTVIMTAVPAQVAGVKEIVVISPPRYKGSIHSVILATCRELKIKEVYRIGGAQAVAALAFGKVGREKVDKIVGPGNAWVQMAKREVFGVVDIDSIAGPSEVLIIANKKANPAWMAADMLSQAEHNPGSAILFTDSEKLALEVLAELKRQVADLDRSKETVDCLLGFSAIVVFRTMTDIVNYANLFAAEHLQIQCGKQSRQIAKRIKNAGAIFIGDYSPVAVGDYWAGPSHTLPTGTSARFFSALSANDFIKSTSIIEYDKKKLETSAEDIIRLAEAEGLDAHARSVRIRQSPPTACGDKQGRS
;
A
#
# COMPACT_ATOMS: atom_id res chain seq x y z
N MET A 1 13.87 13.62 29.01
CA MET A 1 13.36 13.04 27.73
C MET A 1 14.07 11.73 27.38
N ALA A 2 15.35 11.69 27.03
CA ALA A 2 16.02 10.41 26.72
C ALA A 2 16.07 9.41 27.89
N SER A 3 16.10 9.85 29.15
CA SER A 3 16.01 9.01 30.33
C SER A 3 14.66 8.28 30.48
N GLU A 4 13.61 8.75 29.85
CA GLU A 4 12.30 8.09 29.89
C GLU A 4 12.17 6.89 28.94
N LEU A 5 13.12 6.72 28.01
CA LEU A 5 13.13 5.60 27.07
C LEU A 5 13.25 4.22 27.77
N ASP A 6 13.65 4.19 29.05
CA ASP A 6 13.59 2.94 29.83
C ASP A 6 12.19 2.32 29.90
N LYS A 7 11.15 3.16 29.75
CA LYS A 7 9.74 2.73 29.74
C LYS A 7 9.35 1.83 28.55
N ILE A 8 10.15 1.85 27.46
CA ILE A 8 9.86 1.01 26.30
C ILE A 8 10.41 -0.43 26.44
N LEU A 9 11.22 -0.70 27.48
CA LEU A 9 11.78 -2.04 27.74
C LEU A 9 10.76 -2.92 28.45
N ILE A 10 10.45 -4.08 27.84
CA ILE A 10 9.51 -5.08 28.35
C ILE A 10 10.22 -6.42 28.40
N LYS A 11 10.21 -7.11 29.57
CA LYS A 11 10.88 -8.41 29.75
C LYS A 11 9.89 -9.51 30.09
N TYR A 12 10.14 -10.71 29.57
CA TYR A 12 9.28 -11.89 29.74
C TYR A 12 9.05 -12.34 31.18
N ASP A 13 9.97 -12.01 32.08
CA ASP A 13 9.92 -12.35 33.53
C ASP A 13 9.11 -11.33 34.34
N GLN A 14 8.65 -10.24 33.77
CA GLN A 14 7.79 -9.27 34.46
C GLN A 14 6.38 -9.82 34.63
N PRO A 15 5.75 -9.65 35.82
CA PRO A 15 4.40 -10.15 36.08
C PRO A 15 3.34 -9.68 35.09
N ASP A 16 3.50 -8.49 34.55
CA ASP A 16 2.58 -7.80 33.63
C ASP A 16 3.01 -7.89 32.14
N PHE A 17 3.98 -8.76 31.82
CA PHE A 17 4.53 -8.90 30.46
C PHE A 17 3.46 -9.00 29.36
N LYS A 18 2.50 -9.92 29.52
CA LYS A 18 1.45 -10.12 28.53
C LYS A 18 0.58 -8.88 28.34
N ASN A 19 0.24 -8.20 29.46
CA ASN A 19 -0.58 -6.99 29.42
C ASN A 19 0.15 -5.85 28.72
N LYS A 20 1.41 -5.60 29.08
CA LYS A 20 2.24 -4.58 28.43
C LYS A 20 2.40 -4.83 26.94
N LEU A 21 2.68 -6.08 26.57
CA LEU A 21 2.82 -6.48 25.17
C LEU A 21 1.49 -6.30 24.41
N THR A 22 0.37 -6.73 25.01
CA THR A 22 -0.96 -6.56 24.43
C THR A 22 -1.32 -5.09 24.27
N GLN A 23 -1.03 -4.24 25.26
CA GLN A 23 -1.25 -2.79 25.16
C GLN A 23 -0.44 -2.19 24.01
N ARG A 24 0.82 -2.60 23.81
CA ARG A 24 1.61 -2.14 22.66
C ARG A 24 1.08 -2.64 21.32
N PHE A 25 0.53 -3.85 21.26
CA PHE A 25 -0.14 -4.36 20.05
C PHE A 25 -1.48 -3.64 19.81
N ILE A 26 -2.25 -3.39 20.86
CA ILE A 26 -3.51 -2.68 20.79
C ILE A 26 -3.27 -1.21 20.42
N SER A 27 -2.29 -0.53 20.99
CA SER A 27 -1.97 0.86 20.64
C SER A 27 -1.60 1.00 19.15
N LYS A 28 -0.98 -0.04 18.58
CA LYS A 28 -0.75 -0.16 17.14
C LYS A 28 -2.05 -0.32 16.34
N LEU A 29 -2.97 -1.17 16.81
CA LEU A 29 -4.29 -1.38 16.21
C LEU A 29 -5.22 -0.19 16.45
N GLU A 30 -5.05 0.43 17.60
CA GLU A 30 -5.81 1.59 18.07
C GLU A 30 -5.25 2.92 17.56
N VAL A 31 -4.49 2.93 16.51
CA VAL A 31 -4.43 4.13 15.68
C VAL A 31 -5.84 4.36 15.13
N THR A 32 -6.65 4.73 16.05
CA THR A 32 -8.09 4.61 16.22
C THR A 32 -8.86 5.67 15.46
N TRP A 33 -8.17 6.39 14.54
CA TRP A 33 -8.90 7.31 13.69
C TRP A 33 -9.96 6.61 12.82
N PHE A 34 -9.84 5.30 12.53
CA PHE A 34 -10.91 4.50 11.93
C PHE A 34 -12.13 4.29 12.83
N ARG A 35 -11.95 4.40 14.14
CA ARG A 35 -13.00 4.24 15.14
C ARG A 35 -13.58 5.56 15.61
N ASP A 36 -13.00 6.70 15.21
CA ASP A 36 -13.52 8.03 15.53
C ASP A 36 -14.73 8.33 14.66
N PRO A 37 -15.97 8.26 15.20
CA PRO A 37 -17.19 8.48 14.43
C PRO A 37 -17.22 9.88 13.80
N ASN A 38 -16.75 10.89 14.53
CA ASN A 38 -16.78 12.27 14.06
C ASN A 38 -15.89 12.48 12.82
N LYS A 39 -14.71 11.88 12.81
CA LYS A 39 -13.84 11.92 11.63
C LYS A 39 -14.43 11.15 10.46
N ARG A 40 -15.05 10.00 10.73
CA ARG A 40 -15.70 9.20 9.70
C ARG A 40 -16.86 9.95 9.04
N ASP A 41 -17.73 10.55 9.84
CA ASP A 41 -18.87 11.31 9.32
C ASP A 41 -18.40 12.54 8.54
N LYS A 42 -17.35 13.22 9.01
CA LYS A 42 -16.74 14.33 8.27
C LYS A 42 -16.16 13.91 6.93
N VAL A 43 -15.49 12.77 6.86
CA VAL A 43 -14.96 12.23 5.58
C VAL A 43 -16.10 11.90 4.63
N ARG A 44 -17.18 11.28 5.11
CA ARG A 44 -18.37 10.99 4.30
C ARG A 44 -18.99 12.27 3.75
N GLU A 45 -19.16 13.29 4.59
CA GLU A 45 -19.64 14.62 4.17
C GLU A 45 -18.77 15.19 3.04
N ILE A 46 -17.43 15.14 3.17
CA ILE A 46 -16.52 15.63 2.15
C ILE A 46 -16.67 14.83 0.84
N VAL A 47 -16.74 13.50 0.93
CA VAL A 47 -16.88 12.62 -0.23
C VAL A 47 -18.18 12.86 -0.97
N GLU A 48 -19.29 13.02 -0.24
CA GLU A 48 -20.60 13.33 -0.81
C GLU A 48 -20.64 14.74 -1.42
N ASP A 49 -20.07 15.74 -0.73
CA ASP A 49 -20.03 17.12 -1.21
C ASP A 49 -19.26 17.21 -2.53
N VAL A 50 -18.08 16.57 -2.61
CA VAL A 50 -17.30 16.50 -3.86
C VAL A 50 -18.06 15.74 -4.95
N SER A 51 -18.74 14.66 -4.61
CA SER A 51 -19.55 13.92 -5.59
C SER A 51 -20.66 14.78 -6.20
N LYS A 52 -21.32 15.61 -5.38
CA LYS A 52 -22.45 16.49 -5.79
C LYS A 52 -21.95 17.78 -6.45
N ASN A 53 -21.08 18.52 -5.76
CA ASN A 53 -20.71 19.88 -6.10
C ASN A 53 -19.37 20.00 -6.87
N GLY A 54 -18.67 18.87 -7.06
CA GLY A 54 -17.50 18.77 -7.96
C GLY A 54 -16.39 19.76 -7.60
N VAL A 55 -15.98 20.53 -8.60
CA VAL A 55 -14.86 21.48 -8.52
C VAL A 55 -15.03 22.51 -7.40
N GLN A 56 -16.25 22.99 -7.13
CA GLN A 56 -16.49 23.99 -6.08
C GLN A 56 -16.19 23.43 -4.69
N ALA A 57 -16.59 22.18 -4.41
CA ALA A 57 -16.26 21.51 -3.16
C ALA A 57 -14.74 21.29 -3.03
N ILE A 58 -14.05 20.90 -4.12
CA ILE A 58 -12.59 20.71 -4.12
C ILE A 58 -11.88 22.02 -3.80
N LEU A 59 -12.28 23.14 -4.39
CA LEU A 59 -11.72 24.47 -4.11
C LEU A 59 -11.87 24.84 -2.64
N LYS A 60 -13.10 24.69 -2.11
CA LYS A 60 -13.41 24.95 -0.71
C LYS A 60 -12.50 24.16 0.23
N TYR A 61 -12.45 22.84 0.08
CA TYR A 61 -11.66 21.99 0.98
C TYR A 61 -10.15 22.16 0.79
N THR A 62 -9.67 22.51 -0.40
CA THR A 62 -8.26 22.84 -0.62
C THR A 62 -7.88 24.12 0.11
N LYS A 63 -8.75 25.15 0.09
CA LYS A 63 -8.56 26.36 0.87
C LYS A 63 -8.58 26.06 2.38
N ASP A 64 -9.60 25.33 2.84
CA ASP A 64 -9.84 25.06 4.27
C ASP A 64 -8.71 24.20 4.89
N PHE A 65 -8.21 23.20 4.18
CA PHE A 65 -7.27 22.22 4.75
C PHE A 65 -5.80 22.46 4.35
N ASP A 66 -5.56 23.00 3.17
CA ASP A 66 -4.20 23.22 2.67
C ASP A 66 -3.81 24.70 2.72
N GLY A 67 -4.75 25.64 3.01
CA GLY A 67 -4.52 27.07 3.11
C GLY A 67 -4.20 27.72 1.75
N VAL A 68 -4.57 27.09 0.65
CA VAL A 68 -4.22 27.57 -0.71
C VAL A 68 -5.49 27.84 -1.51
N GLU A 69 -5.62 29.05 -2.01
CA GLU A 69 -6.67 29.41 -2.95
C GLU A 69 -6.22 29.11 -4.39
N LEU A 70 -7.00 28.31 -5.09
CA LEU A 70 -6.75 27.92 -6.46
C LEU A 70 -7.96 28.27 -7.33
N THR A 71 -7.73 28.46 -8.63
CA THR A 71 -8.78 28.41 -9.63
C THR A 71 -8.90 27.01 -10.24
N PRO A 72 -9.99 26.64 -10.90
CA PRO A 72 -10.13 25.34 -11.55
C PRO A 72 -9.00 25.01 -12.53
N GLU A 73 -8.49 26.02 -13.26
CA GLU A 73 -7.40 25.88 -14.22
C GLU A 73 -6.07 25.60 -13.55
N GLN A 74 -5.89 26.08 -12.31
CA GLN A 74 -4.68 25.89 -11.53
C GLN A 74 -4.56 24.51 -10.88
N PHE A 75 -5.62 23.73 -10.83
CA PHE A 75 -5.53 22.37 -10.26
C PHE A 75 -4.50 21.51 -10.97
N ARG A 76 -4.51 21.56 -12.30
CA ARG A 76 -3.61 20.76 -13.11
C ARG A 76 -2.25 21.42 -13.20
N ILE A 77 -1.21 20.63 -12.96
CA ILE A 77 0.18 21.01 -13.27
C ILE A 77 0.35 20.99 -14.79
N SER A 78 0.85 22.09 -15.33
CA SER A 78 1.11 22.23 -16.76
C SER A 78 2.36 21.44 -17.22
N ASP A 79 2.45 21.13 -18.51
CA ASP A 79 3.66 20.49 -19.05
C ASP A 79 4.90 21.39 -18.91
N ALA A 80 4.72 22.71 -18.91
CA ALA A 80 5.80 23.67 -18.64
C ALA A 80 6.34 23.51 -17.21
N GLU A 81 5.47 23.49 -16.18
CA GLU A 81 5.88 23.29 -14.79
C GLU A 81 6.59 21.95 -14.58
N LEU A 82 6.11 20.86 -15.23
CA LEU A 82 6.79 19.56 -15.18
C LEU A 82 8.19 19.63 -15.82
N LYS A 83 8.33 20.33 -16.94
CA LYS A 83 9.63 20.52 -17.62
C LYS A 83 10.58 21.35 -16.77
N ASP A 84 10.10 22.44 -16.21
CA ASP A 84 10.93 23.35 -15.39
C ASP A 84 11.40 22.66 -14.12
N ALA A 85 10.52 21.93 -13.42
CA ALA A 85 10.90 21.11 -12.27
C ALA A 85 11.97 20.06 -12.63
N HIS A 86 11.84 19.42 -13.81
CA HIS A 86 12.81 18.43 -14.28
C HIS A 86 14.14 19.04 -14.71
N ARG A 87 14.18 20.28 -15.19
CA ARG A 87 15.43 21.00 -15.51
C ARG A 87 16.15 21.46 -14.24
N ALA A 88 15.38 21.87 -13.23
CA ALA A 88 15.90 22.44 -11.98
C ALA A 88 16.40 21.40 -10.98
N ILE A 89 16.04 20.12 -11.13
CA ILE A 89 16.45 19.06 -10.19
C ILE A 89 17.96 18.84 -10.24
N ASP A 90 18.55 18.56 -9.08
CA ASP A 90 19.97 18.18 -9.00
C ASP A 90 20.27 16.96 -9.86
N LYS A 91 21.33 17.03 -10.65
CA LYS A 91 21.71 15.98 -11.61
C LYS A 91 22.08 14.66 -10.95
N LYS A 92 22.69 14.70 -9.74
CA LYS A 92 23.04 13.48 -9.00
C LYS A 92 21.79 12.81 -8.46
N LEU A 93 20.86 13.60 -7.91
CA LEU A 93 19.56 13.11 -7.46
C LEU A 93 18.75 12.51 -8.62
N LEU A 94 18.70 13.17 -9.78
CA LEU A 94 18.02 12.64 -10.96
C LEU A 94 18.63 11.31 -11.43
N LYS A 95 19.95 11.17 -11.36
CA LYS A 95 20.62 9.89 -11.65
C LYS A 95 20.19 8.78 -10.69
N SER A 96 20.09 9.09 -9.40
CA SER A 96 19.60 8.14 -8.38
C SER A 96 18.14 7.76 -8.61
N ILE A 97 17.26 8.72 -8.93
CA ILE A 97 15.85 8.46 -9.30
C ILE A 97 15.76 7.52 -10.49
N ARG A 98 16.53 7.74 -11.55
CA ARG A 98 16.57 6.89 -12.75
C ARG A 98 17.01 5.47 -12.43
N GLN A 99 18.01 5.34 -11.56
CA GLN A 99 18.48 4.00 -11.16
C GLN A 99 17.44 3.28 -10.31
N ALA A 100 16.76 3.97 -9.36
CA ALA A 100 15.65 3.41 -8.60
C ALA A 100 14.51 2.95 -9.51
N ILE A 101 14.09 3.77 -10.47
CA ILE A 101 13.09 3.40 -11.49
C ILE A 101 13.50 2.12 -12.23
N LYS A 102 14.77 2.01 -12.63
CA LYS A 102 15.29 0.83 -13.32
C LYS A 102 15.20 -0.42 -12.43
N ASN A 103 15.64 -0.33 -11.18
CA ASN A 103 15.62 -1.44 -10.22
C ASN A 103 14.18 -1.92 -9.97
N VAL A 104 13.26 -0.98 -9.69
CA VAL A 104 11.84 -1.31 -9.47
C VAL A 104 11.23 -1.95 -10.71
N ARG A 105 11.48 -1.40 -11.90
CA ARG A 105 10.98 -1.96 -13.16
C ARG A 105 11.48 -3.38 -13.40
N GLN A 106 12.77 -3.61 -13.17
CA GLN A 106 13.37 -4.94 -13.34
C GLN A 106 12.73 -5.96 -12.39
N TYR A 107 12.55 -5.61 -11.12
CA TYR A 107 11.89 -6.47 -10.14
C TYR A 107 10.44 -6.75 -10.52
N GLN A 108 9.67 -5.70 -10.77
CA GLN A 108 8.24 -5.81 -11.09
C GLN A 108 8.00 -6.62 -12.38
N SER A 109 8.83 -6.44 -13.41
CA SER A 109 8.75 -7.23 -14.64
C SER A 109 9.03 -8.71 -14.41
N LYS A 110 9.89 -9.04 -13.44
CA LYS A 110 10.25 -10.42 -13.12
C LYS A 110 9.13 -11.17 -12.41
N ILE A 111 8.35 -10.48 -11.57
CA ILE A 111 7.26 -11.10 -10.78
C ILE A 111 5.89 -10.98 -11.46
N PHE A 112 5.81 -10.30 -12.61
CA PHE A 112 4.56 -9.99 -13.27
C PHE A 112 3.97 -11.23 -13.96
N VAL A 113 2.80 -11.68 -13.50
CA VAL A 113 2.10 -12.86 -14.06
C VAL A 113 1.40 -12.59 -15.39
N GLY A 114 1.09 -11.33 -15.70
CA GLY A 114 0.44 -10.95 -16.97
C GLY A 114 1.32 -11.11 -18.22
N ASN A 115 2.59 -11.49 -18.06
CA ASN A 115 3.47 -11.88 -19.17
C ASN A 115 3.07 -13.24 -19.77
N ASP A 116 2.35 -14.07 -19.03
CA ASP A 116 1.82 -15.34 -19.56
C ASP A 116 0.67 -15.07 -20.54
N LYS A 117 0.96 -15.22 -21.84
CA LYS A 117 -0.01 -15.06 -22.92
C LYS A 117 -0.77 -16.35 -23.24
N SER A 118 -0.47 -17.43 -22.54
CA SER A 118 -1.05 -18.76 -22.83
C SER A 118 -2.41 -18.97 -22.15
N PHE A 119 -3.38 -18.05 -22.35
CA PHE A 119 -4.74 -18.27 -21.82
C PHE A 119 -5.35 -19.61 -22.28
N LYS A 120 -4.86 -20.18 -23.40
CA LYS A 120 -5.27 -21.50 -23.90
C LYS A 120 -5.00 -22.64 -22.94
N SER A 121 -3.93 -22.55 -22.11
CA SER A 121 -3.59 -23.60 -21.15
C SER A 121 -4.30 -23.43 -19.81
N THR A 122 -4.57 -22.20 -19.39
CA THR A 122 -5.13 -21.88 -18.07
C THR A 122 -6.60 -21.48 -18.11
N GLY A 123 -7.13 -21.08 -19.27
CA GLY A 123 -8.46 -20.49 -19.40
C GLY A 123 -8.55 -19.08 -18.72
N ILE A 124 -7.43 -18.42 -18.49
CA ILE A 124 -7.40 -17.10 -17.82
C ILE A 124 -6.81 -16.05 -18.76
N ARG A 125 -7.50 -14.93 -18.90
CA ARG A 125 -7.00 -13.75 -19.61
C ARG A 125 -6.75 -12.62 -18.63
N TYR A 126 -5.52 -12.12 -18.59
CA TYR A 126 -5.14 -10.92 -17.83
C TYR A 126 -5.32 -9.66 -18.67
N THR A 127 -5.93 -8.64 -18.08
CA THR A 127 -6.17 -7.34 -18.73
C THR A 127 -5.76 -6.23 -17.78
N PRO A 128 -4.91 -5.27 -18.21
CA PRO A 128 -4.56 -4.11 -17.41
C PRO A 128 -5.79 -3.29 -17.01
N ILE A 129 -5.75 -2.71 -15.81
CA ILE A 129 -6.64 -1.62 -15.41
C ILE A 129 -6.36 -0.43 -16.33
N ARG A 130 -7.40 0.25 -16.81
CA ARG A 130 -7.27 1.31 -17.81
C ARG A 130 -6.66 2.57 -17.23
N ARG A 131 -7.21 3.06 -16.10
CA ARG A 131 -6.89 4.35 -15.51
C ARG A 131 -6.77 4.25 -13.99
N ILE A 132 -5.70 4.79 -13.42
CA ILE A 132 -5.45 4.76 -11.98
C ILE A 132 -5.15 6.16 -11.43
N GLY A 133 -5.46 6.36 -10.14
CA GLY A 133 -5.06 7.52 -9.36
C GLY A 133 -4.00 7.16 -8.32
N ILE A 134 -2.96 7.97 -8.21
CA ILE A 134 -1.88 7.81 -7.23
C ILE A 134 -1.93 8.95 -6.23
N CYS A 135 -2.09 8.62 -4.96
CA CYS A 135 -1.96 9.56 -3.85
C CYS A 135 -0.48 9.67 -3.46
N VAL A 136 0.07 10.88 -3.55
CA VAL A 136 1.46 11.15 -3.16
C VAL A 136 1.49 12.13 -1.99
N PRO A 137 2.00 11.74 -0.82
CA PRO A 137 2.20 12.67 0.29
C PRO A 137 3.15 13.81 -0.08
N GLY A 138 2.85 15.00 0.38
CA GLY A 138 3.65 16.20 0.05
C GLY A 138 3.55 17.30 1.11
N ALA A 139 3.00 16.98 2.31
CA ALA A 139 2.76 17.98 3.34
C ALA A 139 3.98 18.19 4.26
N SER A 140 4.56 17.13 4.81
CA SER A 140 5.70 17.19 5.74
C SER A 140 7.04 16.92 5.07
N ALA A 141 7.04 16.03 4.06
CA ALA A 141 8.21 15.74 3.25
C ALA A 141 7.79 15.38 1.83
N PRO A 142 8.57 15.73 0.79
CA PRO A 142 8.33 15.27 -0.56
C PRO A 142 8.72 13.79 -0.67
N LEU A 143 7.82 12.95 -1.17
CA LEU A 143 8.07 11.51 -1.33
C LEU A 143 8.09 11.11 -2.83
N PRO A 144 9.17 11.41 -3.58
CA PRO A 144 9.31 10.96 -4.97
C PRO A 144 9.34 9.44 -5.08
N SER A 145 9.78 8.74 -4.03
CA SER A 145 9.74 7.28 -3.95
C SER A 145 8.33 6.74 -4.10
N THR A 146 7.31 7.38 -3.52
CA THR A 146 5.91 6.97 -3.68
C THR A 146 5.49 6.98 -5.16
N VAL A 147 5.91 8.01 -5.94
CA VAL A 147 5.64 8.03 -7.38
C VAL A 147 6.29 6.84 -8.08
N ILE A 148 7.55 6.54 -7.75
CA ILE A 148 8.29 5.42 -8.35
C ILE A 148 7.61 4.08 -8.00
N MET A 149 7.36 3.87 -6.70
CA MET A 149 6.88 2.60 -6.15
C MET A 149 5.42 2.27 -6.49
N THR A 150 4.66 3.24 -7.00
CA THR A 150 3.28 3.04 -7.46
C THR A 150 3.17 3.08 -8.98
N ALA A 151 3.80 4.07 -9.64
CA ALA A 151 3.66 4.24 -11.08
C ALA A 151 4.46 3.21 -11.90
N VAL A 152 5.64 2.78 -11.42
CA VAL A 152 6.44 1.79 -12.17
C VAL A 152 5.77 0.43 -12.23
N PRO A 153 5.22 -0.13 -11.11
CA PRO A 153 4.40 -1.34 -11.17
C PRO A 153 3.21 -1.22 -12.12
N ALA A 154 2.48 -0.09 -12.06
CA ALA A 154 1.36 0.16 -12.96
C ALA A 154 1.79 0.20 -14.45
N GLN A 155 2.92 0.84 -14.76
CA GLN A 155 3.47 0.86 -16.12
C GLN A 155 3.90 -0.54 -16.60
N VAL A 156 4.48 -1.35 -15.72
CA VAL A 156 4.85 -2.74 -16.01
C VAL A 156 3.60 -3.57 -16.34
N ALA A 157 2.53 -3.37 -15.61
CA ALA A 157 1.24 -4.02 -15.86
C ALA A 157 0.57 -3.57 -17.18
N GLY A 158 1.01 -2.46 -17.77
CA GLY A 158 0.46 -1.93 -19.01
C GLY A 158 -0.66 -0.91 -18.83
N VAL A 159 -0.81 -0.33 -17.63
CA VAL A 159 -1.75 0.77 -17.36
C VAL A 159 -1.43 1.96 -18.28
N LYS A 160 -2.44 2.47 -18.98
CA LYS A 160 -2.27 3.52 -19.98
C LYS A 160 -2.39 4.93 -19.40
N GLU A 161 -3.25 5.10 -18.41
CA GLU A 161 -3.59 6.40 -17.86
C GLU A 161 -3.29 6.44 -16.36
N ILE A 162 -2.31 7.27 -15.99
CA ILE A 162 -1.88 7.46 -14.60
C ILE A 162 -2.12 8.90 -14.21
N VAL A 163 -2.88 9.11 -13.15
CA VAL A 163 -3.16 10.41 -12.54
C VAL A 163 -2.44 10.48 -11.20
N VAL A 164 -1.70 11.55 -10.96
CA VAL A 164 -1.06 11.80 -9.67
C VAL A 164 -1.74 12.96 -8.98
N ILE A 165 -2.06 12.80 -7.70
CA ILE A 165 -2.51 13.87 -6.82
C ILE A 165 -1.52 14.07 -5.67
N SER A 166 -1.26 15.32 -5.31
CA SER A 166 -0.45 15.68 -4.15
C SER A 166 -0.89 17.06 -3.62
N PRO A 167 -0.92 17.27 -2.28
CA PRO A 167 -1.39 18.54 -1.71
C PRO A 167 -0.48 19.73 -2.08
N PRO A 168 -1.04 20.94 -2.28
CA PRO A 168 -0.29 22.13 -2.70
C PRO A 168 0.44 22.82 -1.53
N ARG A 169 1.05 22.08 -0.62
CA ARG A 169 1.66 22.64 0.61
C ARG A 169 3.10 23.12 0.44
N TYR A 170 3.68 22.96 -0.74
CA TYR A 170 4.99 23.51 -1.05
C TYR A 170 4.85 24.77 -1.89
N LYS A 171 4.92 25.94 -1.25
CA LYS A 171 4.80 27.27 -1.92
C LYS A 171 3.55 27.38 -2.80
N GLY A 172 2.40 26.85 -2.34
CA GLY A 172 1.14 26.83 -3.09
C GLY A 172 1.09 25.81 -4.24
N SER A 173 2.06 24.90 -4.32
CA SER A 173 2.13 23.89 -5.37
C SER A 173 2.67 22.56 -4.82
N ILE A 174 3.01 21.64 -5.72
CA ILE A 174 3.65 20.36 -5.42
C ILE A 174 5.17 20.56 -5.46
N HIS A 175 5.89 19.85 -4.58
CA HIS A 175 7.35 19.93 -4.51
C HIS A 175 8.00 19.52 -5.84
N SER A 176 8.99 20.30 -6.30
CA SER A 176 9.64 20.15 -7.61
C SER A 176 10.23 18.74 -7.85
N VAL A 177 10.73 18.06 -6.80
CA VAL A 177 11.26 16.68 -6.92
C VAL A 177 10.16 15.68 -7.29
N ILE A 178 8.94 15.83 -6.77
CA ILE A 178 7.78 15.00 -7.16
C ILE A 178 7.43 15.26 -8.63
N LEU A 179 7.34 16.53 -9.03
CA LEU A 179 7.06 16.92 -10.42
C LEU A 179 8.12 16.40 -11.40
N ALA A 180 9.39 16.54 -11.03
CA ALA A 180 10.51 16.01 -11.84
C ALA A 180 10.43 14.49 -12.00
N THR A 181 10.05 13.76 -10.94
CA THR A 181 9.87 12.29 -10.98
C THR A 181 8.67 11.91 -11.84
N CYS A 182 7.55 12.63 -11.75
CA CYS A 182 6.41 12.45 -12.64
C CYS A 182 6.81 12.65 -14.11
N ARG A 183 7.59 13.69 -14.41
CA ARG A 183 8.10 13.95 -15.75
C ARG A 183 9.01 12.85 -16.26
N GLU A 184 9.93 12.35 -15.42
CA GLU A 184 10.84 11.25 -15.76
C GLU A 184 10.05 9.96 -16.10
N LEU A 185 8.96 9.69 -15.38
CA LEU A 185 8.04 8.57 -15.62
C LEU A 185 7.00 8.84 -16.73
N LYS A 186 7.07 10.00 -17.42
CA LYS A 186 6.15 10.41 -18.50
C LYS A 186 4.70 10.54 -18.05
N ILE A 187 4.45 10.81 -16.76
CA ILE A 187 3.11 11.06 -16.23
C ILE A 187 2.72 12.49 -16.60
N LYS A 188 1.60 12.65 -17.32
CA LYS A 188 1.11 13.92 -17.85
C LYS A 188 -0.03 14.54 -17.06
N GLU A 189 -0.70 13.73 -16.24
CA GLU A 189 -1.81 14.19 -15.41
C GLU A 189 -1.39 14.24 -13.96
N VAL A 190 -1.11 15.45 -13.47
CA VAL A 190 -0.70 15.72 -12.10
C VAL A 190 -1.57 16.88 -11.59
N TYR A 191 -2.19 16.70 -10.41
CA TYR A 191 -3.08 17.68 -9.82
C TYR A 191 -2.60 18.07 -8.42
N ARG A 192 -2.59 19.38 -8.14
CA ARG A 192 -2.23 19.95 -6.83
C ARG A 192 -3.41 19.99 -5.89
N ILE A 193 -3.91 18.82 -5.56
CA ILE A 193 -4.97 18.58 -4.57
C ILE A 193 -4.58 17.40 -3.67
N GLY A 194 -5.01 17.43 -2.41
CA GLY A 194 -4.73 16.38 -1.43
C GLY A 194 -5.95 16.05 -0.59
N GLY A 195 -5.78 15.22 0.43
CA GLY A 195 -6.85 14.93 1.40
C GLY A 195 -8.00 14.07 0.87
N ALA A 196 -9.09 14.03 1.64
CA ALA A 196 -10.28 13.26 1.29
C ALA A 196 -10.95 13.77 0.02
N GLN A 197 -10.95 15.09 -0.21
CA GLN A 197 -11.51 15.72 -1.40
C GLN A 197 -10.81 15.29 -2.68
N ALA A 198 -9.50 15.03 -2.62
CA ALA A 198 -8.75 14.57 -3.78
C ALA A 198 -9.06 13.10 -4.13
N VAL A 199 -9.23 12.25 -3.12
CA VAL A 199 -9.66 10.85 -3.31
C VAL A 199 -11.05 10.81 -3.93
N ALA A 200 -12.00 11.60 -3.40
CA ALA A 200 -13.35 11.72 -3.97
C ALA A 200 -13.32 12.25 -5.42
N ALA A 201 -12.47 13.27 -5.69
CA ALA A 201 -12.30 13.81 -7.02
C ALA A 201 -11.85 12.77 -8.05
N LEU A 202 -10.93 11.89 -7.69
CA LEU A 202 -10.51 10.77 -8.53
C LEU A 202 -11.63 9.75 -8.73
N ALA A 203 -12.33 9.38 -7.65
CA ALA A 203 -13.36 8.34 -7.67
C ALA A 203 -14.59 8.74 -8.49
N PHE A 204 -14.95 10.03 -8.50
CA PHE A 204 -16.13 10.55 -9.21
C PHE A 204 -15.81 11.33 -10.49
N GLY A 205 -14.54 11.37 -10.92
CA GLY A 205 -14.15 12.06 -12.14
C GLY A 205 -14.35 13.58 -12.11
N LYS A 206 -14.13 14.20 -10.94
CA LYS A 206 -14.31 15.66 -10.77
C LYS A 206 -13.03 16.45 -11.08
N VAL A 207 -11.94 15.74 -11.37
CA VAL A 207 -10.69 16.29 -11.91
C VAL A 207 -10.25 15.45 -13.10
N GLY A 208 -9.68 16.09 -14.12
CA GLY A 208 -9.31 15.42 -15.36
C GLY A 208 -10.50 15.13 -16.26
N ARG A 209 -10.38 14.09 -17.08
CA ARG A 209 -11.38 13.76 -18.10
C ARG A 209 -12.45 12.78 -17.58
N GLU A 210 -12.04 11.83 -16.75
CA GLU A 210 -12.87 10.71 -16.31
C GLU A 210 -12.44 10.23 -14.92
N LYS A 211 -13.32 9.47 -14.25
CA LYS A 211 -12.97 8.77 -13.02
C LYS A 211 -11.86 7.76 -13.25
N VAL A 212 -11.16 7.42 -12.18
CA VAL A 212 -10.20 6.31 -12.19
C VAL A 212 -10.89 4.99 -11.85
N ASP A 213 -10.26 3.87 -12.21
CA ASP A 213 -10.76 2.54 -11.85
C ASP A 213 -10.15 2.05 -10.53
N LYS A 214 -8.95 2.56 -10.16
CA LYS A 214 -8.25 2.20 -8.92
C LYS A 214 -7.49 3.39 -8.36
N ILE A 215 -7.48 3.53 -7.03
CA ILE A 215 -6.71 4.53 -6.29
C ILE A 215 -5.66 3.82 -5.43
N VAL A 216 -4.40 4.21 -5.57
CA VAL A 216 -3.27 3.62 -4.84
C VAL A 216 -2.41 4.69 -4.16
N GLY A 217 -1.58 4.25 -3.24
CA GLY A 217 -0.61 5.10 -2.55
C GLY A 217 -0.98 5.43 -1.11
N PRO A 218 0.04 5.83 -0.32
CA PRO A 218 -0.11 6.18 1.07
C PRO A 218 -0.82 7.54 1.24
N GLY A 219 -1.21 7.83 2.47
CA GLY A 219 -1.79 9.10 2.84
C GLY A 219 -2.13 9.14 4.32
N ASN A 220 -2.45 10.31 4.83
CA ASN A 220 -2.89 10.48 6.20
C ASN A 220 -4.27 9.83 6.44
N ALA A 221 -4.73 9.87 7.69
CA ALA A 221 -6.01 9.32 8.09
C ALA A 221 -7.20 9.72 7.20
N TRP A 222 -7.26 10.97 6.77
CA TRP A 222 -8.33 11.48 5.89
C TRP A 222 -8.34 10.83 4.51
N VAL A 223 -7.15 10.64 3.92
CA VAL A 223 -6.97 9.93 2.64
C VAL A 223 -7.39 8.48 2.78
N GLN A 224 -6.95 7.79 3.84
CA GLN A 224 -7.26 6.37 4.05
C GLN A 224 -8.75 6.12 4.32
N MET A 225 -9.39 7.00 5.11
CA MET A 225 -10.83 6.91 5.34
C MET A 225 -11.62 7.21 4.06
N ALA A 226 -11.18 8.17 3.25
CA ALA A 226 -11.81 8.46 1.97
C ALA A 226 -11.63 7.30 0.96
N LYS A 227 -10.46 6.65 0.92
CA LYS A 227 -10.26 5.42 0.12
C LYS A 227 -11.25 4.34 0.53
N ARG A 228 -11.47 4.15 1.84
CA ARG A 228 -12.47 3.20 2.34
C ARG A 228 -13.88 3.57 1.93
N GLU A 229 -14.23 4.86 1.96
CA GLU A 229 -15.58 5.34 1.64
C GLU A 229 -15.92 5.18 0.15
N VAL A 230 -14.92 5.31 -0.73
CA VAL A 230 -15.12 5.16 -2.19
C VAL A 230 -14.87 3.74 -2.70
N PHE A 231 -14.45 2.80 -1.83
CA PHE A 231 -14.26 1.40 -2.22
C PHE A 231 -15.58 0.78 -2.69
N GLY A 232 -15.57 0.14 -3.84
CA GLY A 232 -16.77 -0.36 -4.53
C GLY A 232 -17.23 0.56 -5.66
N VAL A 233 -16.98 1.88 -5.58
CA VAL A 233 -17.10 2.81 -6.73
C VAL A 233 -15.84 2.75 -7.58
N VAL A 234 -14.70 2.66 -6.91
CA VAL A 234 -13.36 2.39 -7.46
C VAL A 234 -12.67 1.36 -6.59
N ASP A 235 -11.68 0.67 -7.13
CA ASP A 235 -10.81 -0.22 -6.34
C ASP A 235 -9.72 0.59 -5.62
N ILE A 236 -9.12 0.00 -4.58
CA ILE A 236 -7.98 0.57 -3.83
C ILE A 236 -6.87 -0.47 -3.66
N ASP A 237 -5.65 -0.02 -3.31
CA ASP A 237 -4.54 -0.91 -2.95
C ASP A 237 -4.77 -1.58 -1.58
N SER A 238 -4.85 -0.76 -0.54
CA SER A 238 -5.11 -1.19 0.83
C SER A 238 -5.50 0.02 1.68
N ILE A 239 -5.86 -0.23 2.94
CA ILE A 239 -6.05 0.80 3.95
C ILE A 239 -4.84 0.77 4.86
N ALA A 240 -3.95 1.75 4.69
CA ALA A 240 -2.71 1.83 5.44
C ALA A 240 -2.88 2.62 6.75
N GLY A 241 -2.31 2.09 7.82
CA GLY A 241 -2.07 2.83 9.06
C GLY A 241 -0.72 3.56 9.04
N PRO A 242 -0.25 4.02 10.20
CA PRO A 242 1.11 4.50 10.38
C PRO A 242 2.14 3.43 10.03
N SER A 243 3.29 3.88 9.56
CA SER A 243 4.38 2.99 9.20
C SER A 243 5.00 2.31 10.42
N GLU A 244 5.47 1.10 10.25
CA GLU A 244 5.95 0.26 11.35
C GLU A 244 7.10 -0.65 10.95
N VAL A 245 8.07 -0.79 11.85
CA VAL A 245 9.13 -1.79 11.76
C VAL A 245 9.12 -2.73 12.96
N LEU A 246 9.23 -4.02 12.70
CA LEU A 246 9.59 -5.03 13.68
C LEU A 246 10.98 -5.55 13.37
N ILE A 247 11.88 -5.51 14.34
CA ILE A 247 13.23 -6.04 14.22
C ILE A 247 13.31 -7.32 15.08
N ILE A 248 13.73 -8.43 14.51
CA ILE A 248 14.10 -9.64 15.24
C ILE A 248 15.62 -9.70 15.26
N ALA A 249 16.20 -9.69 16.47
CA ALA A 249 17.64 -9.69 16.65
C ALA A 249 18.06 -10.65 17.79
N ASN A 250 19.20 -11.32 17.63
CA ASN A 250 19.82 -12.09 18.69
C ASN A 250 21.12 -11.42 19.18
N LYS A 251 21.78 -12.00 20.17
CA LYS A 251 23.02 -11.47 20.79
C LYS A 251 24.19 -11.15 19.83
N LYS A 252 24.07 -11.48 18.53
CA LYS A 252 25.10 -11.20 17.50
C LYS A 252 24.82 -9.92 16.73
N ALA A 253 23.63 -9.32 16.86
CA ALA A 253 23.28 -8.09 16.17
C ALA A 253 24.10 -6.91 16.72
N ASN A 254 24.33 -5.90 15.87
CA ASN A 254 25.00 -4.68 16.26
C ASN A 254 24.00 -3.71 16.92
N PRO A 255 24.15 -3.35 18.23
CA PRO A 255 23.20 -2.49 18.92
C PRO A 255 23.02 -1.12 18.29
N ALA A 256 24.10 -0.52 17.76
CA ALA A 256 24.04 0.81 17.15
C ALA A 256 23.22 0.79 15.84
N TRP A 257 23.27 -0.29 15.07
CA TRP A 257 22.47 -0.43 13.84
C TRP A 257 21.00 -0.66 14.17
N MET A 258 20.71 -1.47 15.21
CA MET A 258 19.32 -1.67 15.68
C MET A 258 18.69 -0.34 16.13
N ALA A 259 19.45 0.45 16.89
CA ALA A 259 18.99 1.77 17.34
C ALA A 259 18.75 2.71 16.14
N ALA A 260 19.66 2.76 15.17
CA ALA A 260 19.47 3.55 13.96
C ALA A 260 18.24 3.14 13.15
N ASP A 261 18.00 1.83 13.00
CA ASP A 261 16.83 1.30 12.29
C ASP A 261 15.51 1.64 13.04
N MET A 262 15.51 1.59 14.37
CA MET A 262 14.35 2.01 15.17
C MET A 262 14.11 3.52 15.07
N LEU A 263 15.16 4.34 15.08
CA LEU A 263 15.06 5.79 14.94
C LEU A 263 14.55 6.19 13.55
N SER A 264 15.03 5.57 12.48
CA SER A 264 14.59 5.84 11.11
C SER A 264 13.07 5.63 10.95
N GLN A 265 12.48 4.69 11.69
CA GLN A 265 11.05 4.47 11.70
C GLN A 265 10.30 5.47 12.59
N ALA A 266 10.87 5.82 13.73
CA ALA A 266 10.25 6.77 14.67
C ALA A 266 10.18 8.20 14.13
N GLU A 267 11.02 8.58 13.15
CA GLU A 267 10.94 9.87 12.46
C GLU A 267 9.62 10.11 11.72
N HIS A 268 8.89 9.06 11.35
CA HIS A 268 7.64 9.19 10.58
C HIS A 268 6.47 9.79 11.37
N ASN A 269 6.53 9.84 12.67
CA ASN A 269 5.56 10.34 13.66
C ASN A 269 4.13 10.62 13.12
N PRO A 270 3.14 9.71 13.33
CA PRO A 270 3.28 8.49 14.13
C PRO A 270 3.97 7.37 13.34
N GLY A 271 4.93 6.71 13.98
CA GLY A 271 5.62 5.53 13.49
C GLY A 271 5.84 4.53 14.63
N SER A 272 5.91 3.25 14.36
CA SER A 272 6.13 2.20 15.36
C SER A 272 7.42 1.46 15.09
N ALA A 273 8.34 1.43 16.06
CA ALA A 273 9.61 0.73 15.99
C ALA A 273 9.71 -0.29 17.14
N ILE A 274 9.69 -1.57 16.84
CA ILE A 274 9.68 -2.63 17.84
C ILE A 274 10.87 -3.56 17.63
N LEU A 275 11.60 -3.84 18.70
CA LEU A 275 12.66 -4.84 18.73
C LEU A 275 12.21 -6.06 19.54
N PHE A 276 12.28 -7.25 18.95
CA PHE A 276 12.15 -8.54 19.63
C PHE A 276 13.52 -9.22 19.70
N THR A 277 13.93 -9.61 20.91
CA THR A 277 15.20 -10.30 21.14
C THR A 277 15.08 -11.35 22.23
N ASP A 278 15.94 -12.37 22.19
CA ASP A 278 16.18 -13.34 23.25
C ASP A 278 17.41 -13.00 24.10
N SER A 279 17.98 -11.80 23.94
CA SER A 279 19.17 -11.33 24.65
C SER A 279 18.88 -10.06 25.42
N GLU A 280 18.80 -10.15 26.73
CA GLU A 280 18.64 -8.97 27.59
C GLU A 280 19.83 -8.00 27.45
N LYS A 281 21.05 -8.55 27.32
CA LYS A 281 22.24 -7.75 27.09
C LYS A 281 22.09 -6.87 25.85
N LEU A 282 21.67 -7.45 24.72
CA LEU A 282 21.42 -6.70 23.48
C LEU A 282 20.34 -5.62 23.68
N ALA A 283 19.26 -5.97 24.38
CA ALA A 283 18.16 -5.03 24.62
C ALA A 283 18.65 -3.78 25.37
N LEU A 284 19.48 -3.95 26.40
CA LEU A 284 20.06 -2.84 27.17
C LEU A 284 21.06 -2.02 26.35
N GLU A 285 21.90 -2.68 25.55
CA GLU A 285 22.84 -2.01 24.66
C GLU A 285 22.11 -1.19 23.57
N VAL A 286 21.04 -1.71 22.97
CA VAL A 286 20.21 -0.97 22.00
C VAL A 286 19.52 0.21 22.68
N LEU A 287 19.02 0.05 23.91
CA LEU A 287 18.39 1.15 24.64
C LEU A 287 19.40 2.28 24.94
N ALA A 288 20.65 1.93 25.30
CA ALA A 288 21.71 2.91 25.48
C ALA A 288 22.05 3.65 24.17
N GLU A 289 22.12 2.92 23.07
CA GLU A 289 22.36 3.49 21.74
C GLU A 289 21.21 4.39 21.28
N LEU A 290 19.94 4.03 21.52
CA LEU A 290 18.79 4.88 21.24
C LEU A 290 18.90 6.22 21.96
N LYS A 291 19.23 6.18 23.27
CA LYS A 291 19.41 7.39 24.08
C LYS A 291 20.54 8.29 23.55
N ARG A 292 21.63 7.67 23.09
CA ARG A 292 22.76 8.38 22.51
C ARG A 292 22.43 9.00 21.15
N GLN A 293 21.91 8.19 20.23
CA GLN A 293 21.71 8.60 18.83
C GLN A 293 20.55 9.59 18.67
N VAL A 294 19.48 9.48 19.47
CA VAL A 294 18.33 10.38 19.37
C VAL A 294 18.70 11.83 19.70
N ALA A 295 19.75 12.05 20.49
CA ALA A 295 20.22 13.39 20.84
C ALA A 295 20.78 14.15 19.65
N ASP A 296 21.28 13.44 18.64
CA ASP A 296 21.90 14.02 17.44
C ASP A 296 20.88 14.32 16.32
N LEU A 297 19.58 14.00 16.52
CA LEU A 297 18.55 14.22 15.52
C LEU A 297 17.93 15.62 15.59
N ASP A 298 17.71 16.26 14.45
CA ASP A 298 17.03 17.55 14.34
C ASP A 298 15.61 17.52 14.96
N ARG A 299 14.92 16.39 14.87
CA ARG A 299 13.56 16.15 15.39
C ARG A 299 13.56 15.26 16.64
N SER A 300 14.56 15.44 17.50
CA SER A 300 14.79 14.59 18.68
C SER A 300 13.56 14.46 19.58
N LYS A 301 12.87 15.56 19.88
CA LYS A 301 11.70 15.57 20.76
C LYS A 301 10.56 14.73 20.19
N GLU A 302 10.17 14.99 18.95
CA GLU A 302 9.08 14.28 18.26
C GLU A 302 9.40 12.79 18.11
N THR A 303 10.67 12.46 17.87
CA THR A 303 11.15 11.07 17.77
C THR A 303 11.06 10.36 19.11
N VAL A 304 11.44 11.01 20.22
CA VAL A 304 11.28 10.45 21.58
C VAL A 304 9.80 10.26 21.92
N ASP A 305 8.94 11.23 21.63
CA ASP A 305 7.50 11.13 21.86
C ASP A 305 6.90 9.94 21.08
N CYS A 306 7.34 9.75 19.84
CA CYS A 306 6.95 8.62 19.01
C CYS A 306 7.42 7.27 19.58
N LEU A 307 8.68 7.18 20.02
CA LEU A 307 9.22 5.97 20.67
C LEU A 307 8.45 5.62 21.94
N LEU A 308 8.17 6.59 22.79
CA LEU A 308 7.42 6.38 24.03
C LEU A 308 5.97 5.95 23.78
N GLY A 309 5.33 6.53 22.77
CA GLY A 309 3.93 6.26 22.42
C GLY A 309 3.71 4.92 21.75
N PHE A 310 4.58 4.55 20.80
CA PHE A 310 4.27 3.47 19.84
C PHE A 310 5.36 2.40 19.70
N SER A 311 6.51 2.50 20.41
CA SER A 311 7.63 1.59 20.25
C SER A 311 7.90 0.73 21.49
N ALA A 312 8.65 -0.35 21.32
CA ALA A 312 9.06 -1.23 22.42
C ALA A 312 10.35 -1.99 22.10
N ILE A 313 11.12 -2.30 23.15
CA ILE A 313 12.16 -3.33 23.14
C ILE A 313 11.64 -4.48 24.00
N VAL A 314 11.42 -5.65 23.39
CA VAL A 314 10.80 -6.80 24.08
C VAL A 314 11.79 -7.94 24.15
N VAL A 315 12.09 -8.36 25.39
CA VAL A 315 12.94 -9.54 25.66
C VAL A 315 12.05 -10.74 25.86
N PHE A 316 12.23 -11.76 25.03
CA PHE A 316 11.53 -13.04 25.10
C PHE A 316 12.44 -14.14 25.69
N ARG A 317 11.82 -15.21 26.15
CA ARG A 317 12.57 -16.37 26.64
C ARG A 317 13.22 -17.17 25.51
N THR A 318 12.55 -17.31 24.37
CA THR A 318 13.01 -18.14 23.26
C THR A 318 12.78 -17.48 21.89
N MET A 319 13.61 -17.85 20.92
CA MET A 319 13.41 -17.46 19.52
C MET A 319 12.10 -18.00 18.93
N THR A 320 11.56 -19.10 19.47
CA THR A 320 10.27 -19.64 19.05
C THR A 320 9.12 -18.72 19.46
N ASP A 321 9.16 -18.18 20.67
CA ASP A 321 8.19 -17.17 21.11
C ASP A 321 8.26 -15.93 20.25
N ILE A 322 9.47 -15.45 19.94
CA ILE A 322 9.68 -14.30 19.05
C ILE A 322 9.01 -14.52 17.69
N VAL A 323 9.22 -15.67 17.06
CA VAL A 323 8.62 -15.98 15.76
C VAL A 323 7.08 -16.05 15.84
N ASN A 324 6.54 -16.64 16.92
CA ASN A 324 5.10 -16.71 17.12
C ASN A 324 4.48 -15.32 17.27
N TYR A 325 5.07 -14.48 18.12
CA TYR A 325 4.61 -13.11 18.30
C TYR A 325 4.83 -12.22 17.07
N ALA A 326 5.91 -12.43 16.31
CA ALA A 326 6.13 -11.71 15.05
C ALA A 326 5.04 -12.03 14.01
N ASN A 327 4.61 -13.29 13.91
CA ASN A 327 3.49 -13.69 13.06
C ASN A 327 2.14 -13.12 13.54
N LEU A 328 1.95 -12.97 14.85
CA LEU A 328 0.78 -12.29 15.41
C LEU A 328 0.82 -10.78 15.14
N PHE A 329 1.99 -10.19 15.24
CA PHE A 329 2.22 -8.78 14.99
C PHE A 329 2.01 -8.42 13.52
N ALA A 330 2.38 -9.29 12.58
CA ALA A 330 2.19 -9.13 11.14
C ALA A 330 2.68 -7.75 10.65
N ALA A 331 3.96 -7.46 10.89
CA ALA A 331 4.57 -6.15 10.64
C ALA A 331 4.52 -5.73 9.18
N GLU A 332 4.49 -4.42 8.93
CA GLU A 332 4.74 -3.83 7.62
C GLU A 332 6.16 -4.17 7.15
N HIS A 333 7.16 -3.73 7.92
CA HIS A 333 8.57 -4.05 7.68
C HIS A 333 9.05 -5.01 8.76
N LEU A 334 9.59 -6.16 8.37
CA LEU A 334 10.21 -7.12 9.28
C LEU A 334 11.70 -7.25 8.97
N GLN A 335 12.56 -6.76 9.86
CA GLN A 335 14.00 -7.00 9.78
C GLN A 335 14.39 -8.21 10.62
N ILE A 336 15.31 -9.04 10.14
CA ILE A 336 15.83 -10.21 10.85
C ILE A 336 17.36 -10.15 10.86
N GLN A 337 17.91 -9.81 12.02
CA GLN A 337 19.35 -9.63 12.23
C GLN A 337 19.90 -10.63 13.25
N CYS A 338 19.91 -11.89 12.85
CA CYS A 338 20.31 -13.04 13.66
C CYS A 338 21.53 -13.78 13.07
N GLY A 339 22.35 -13.06 12.29
CA GLY A 339 23.50 -13.65 11.63
C GLY A 339 23.11 -14.81 10.69
N LYS A 340 23.80 -15.93 10.77
CA LYS A 340 23.54 -17.12 9.93
C LYS A 340 22.13 -17.71 10.10
N GLN A 341 21.44 -17.44 11.21
CA GLN A 341 20.08 -17.94 11.49
C GLN A 341 19.00 -17.12 10.79
N SER A 342 19.26 -15.91 10.30
CA SER A 342 18.27 -14.99 9.77
C SER A 342 17.41 -15.61 8.65
N ARG A 343 18.01 -16.37 7.72
CA ARG A 343 17.28 -17.05 6.64
C ARG A 343 16.36 -18.17 7.15
N GLN A 344 16.78 -18.90 8.19
CA GLN A 344 15.99 -19.97 8.78
C GLN A 344 14.81 -19.41 9.56
N ILE A 345 15.00 -18.29 10.26
CA ILE A 345 13.92 -17.58 10.96
C ILE A 345 12.93 -17.03 9.93
N ALA A 346 13.41 -16.39 8.84
CA ALA A 346 12.55 -15.87 7.78
C ALA A 346 11.58 -16.91 7.19
N LYS A 347 12.03 -18.17 7.03
CA LYS A 347 11.18 -19.27 6.54
C LYS A 347 10.01 -19.62 7.48
N ARG A 348 10.09 -19.23 8.75
CA ARG A 348 9.04 -19.45 9.77
C ARG A 348 8.06 -18.27 9.87
N ILE A 349 8.37 -17.16 9.23
CA ILE A 349 7.49 -16.00 9.17
C ILE A 349 6.45 -16.21 8.08
N LYS A 350 5.19 -16.05 8.45
CA LYS A 350 4.02 -16.18 7.55
C LYS A 350 3.41 -14.84 7.20
N ASN A 351 3.49 -13.88 8.14
CA ASN A 351 2.78 -12.62 8.06
C ASN A 351 3.76 -11.45 8.21
N ALA A 352 4.12 -10.83 7.10
CA ALA A 352 4.87 -9.57 7.04
C ALA A 352 4.63 -8.91 5.68
N GLY A 353 4.62 -7.59 5.62
CA GLY A 353 4.52 -6.84 4.37
C GLY A 353 5.80 -7.01 3.53
N ALA A 354 6.97 -6.84 4.16
CA ALA A 354 8.27 -7.13 3.56
C ALA A 354 9.22 -7.73 4.63
N ILE A 355 10.12 -8.63 4.21
CA ILE A 355 11.12 -9.26 5.09
C ILE A 355 12.53 -8.86 4.63
N PHE A 356 13.29 -8.25 5.53
CA PHE A 356 14.67 -7.80 5.35
C PHE A 356 15.60 -8.73 6.09
N ILE A 357 16.52 -9.37 5.39
CA ILE A 357 17.34 -10.46 5.94
C ILE A 357 18.81 -10.04 6.02
N GLY A 358 19.33 -10.06 7.25
CA GLY A 358 20.76 -9.82 7.54
C GLY A 358 21.08 -8.35 7.76
N ASP A 359 22.33 -8.16 8.17
CA ASP A 359 22.82 -6.90 8.76
C ASP A 359 22.89 -5.72 7.78
N TYR A 360 22.92 -5.98 6.48
CA TYR A 360 23.03 -4.98 5.41
C TYR A 360 21.73 -4.72 4.67
N SER A 361 20.61 -5.06 5.28
CA SER A 361 19.28 -4.89 4.70
C SER A 361 18.39 -3.99 5.58
N PRO A 362 18.75 -2.70 5.80
CA PRO A 362 17.89 -1.76 6.49
C PRO A 362 16.63 -1.46 5.66
N VAL A 363 15.55 -0.99 6.30
CA VAL A 363 14.27 -0.64 5.65
C VAL A 363 14.46 0.27 4.44
N ALA A 364 15.37 1.26 4.55
CA ALA A 364 15.67 2.21 3.47
C ALA A 364 16.10 1.54 2.14
N VAL A 365 16.70 0.35 2.19
CA VAL A 365 17.03 -0.42 0.96
C VAL A 365 15.75 -0.84 0.24
N GLY A 366 14.70 -1.24 0.97
CA GLY A 366 13.40 -1.57 0.41
C GLY A 366 12.67 -0.34 -0.11
N ASP A 367 12.68 0.75 0.67
CA ASP A 367 11.94 1.96 0.35
C ASP A 367 12.43 2.67 -0.91
N TYR A 368 13.73 2.55 -1.21
CA TYR A 368 14.32 3.34 -2.30
C TYR A 368 14.95 2.53 -3.43
N TRP A 369 15.36 1.28 -3.20
CA TRP A 369 16.34 0.67 -4.10
C TRP A 369 16.10 -0.77 -4.53
N ALA A 370 15.63 -1.65 -3.64
CA ALA A 370 15.61 -3.10 -3.86
C ALA A 370 14.64 -3.57 -4.96
N GLY A 371 13.59 -2.78 -5.25
CA GLY A 371 12.65 -3.10 -6.32
C GLY A 371 11.24 -3.51 -5.91
N PRO A 372 11.00 -4.22 -4.80
CA PRO A 372 9.66 -4.33 -4.22
C PRO A 372 9.08 -2.96 -3.92
N SER A 373 7.75 -2.81 -4.01
CA SER A 373 7.11 -1.55 -3.61
C SER A 373 7.13 -1.38 -2.10
N HIS A 374 7.34 -0.14 -1.65
CA HIS A 374 7.21 0.24 -0.25
C HIS A 374 5.76 0.52 0.19
N THR A 375 4.79 0.43 -0.74
CA THR A 375 3.37 0.47 -0.37
C THR A 375 3.00 -0.90 0.17
N LEU A 376 3.08 -1.01 1.48
CA LEU A 376 2.99 -2.26 2.23
C LEU A 376 1.74 -2.29 3.10
N PRO A 377 1.21 -3.48 3.44
CA PRO A 377 0.14 -3.62 4.41
C PRO A 377 0.64 -3.28 5.82
N THR A 378 -0.10 -2.44 6.55
CA THR A 378 0.18 -2.00 7.91
C THR A 378 -0.89 -2.46 8.89
N GLY A 379 -0.72 -2.26 10.19
CA GLY A 379 -1.77 -2.48 11.17
C GLY A 379 -2.27 -3.93 11.21
N THR A 380 -1.39 -4.91 11.15
CA THR A 380 -1.67 -6.35 11.10
C THR A 380 -2.28 -6.87 9.79
N SER A 381 -2.52 -5.99 8.81
CA SER A 381 -3.18 -6.38 7.56
C SER A 381 -2.30 -7.23 6.63
N ALA A 382 -1.00 -7.38 6.93
CA ALA A 382 -0.12 -8.33 6.26
C ALA A 382 -0.54 -9.81 6.41
N ARG A 383 -1.60 -10.08 7.18
CA ARG A 383 -2.25 -11.40 7.27
C ARG A 383 -3.10 -11.72 6.04
N PHE A 384 -3.53 -10.71 5.28
CA PHE A 384 -4.45 -10.87 4.16
C PHE A 384 -4.19 -9.91 2.99
N PHE A 385 -3.34 -8.89 3.17
CA PHE A 385 -2.84 -8.04 2.09
C PHE A 385 -1.38 -8.31 1.79
N SER A 386 -0.96 -7.98 0.58
CA SER A 386 0.43 -8.04 0.10
C SER A 386 0.96 -6.65 -0.23
N ALA A 387 2.27 -6.55 -0.44
CA ALA A 387 2.89 -5.36 -1.01
C ALA A 387 2.33 -5.06 -2.39
N LEU A 388 2.15 -3.79 -2.71
CA LEU A 388 1.71 -3.36 -4.04
C LEU A 388 2.69 -3.84 -5.12
N SER A 389 2.18 -4.46 -6.16
CA SER A 389 2.97 -5.02 -7.26
C SER A 389 2.33 -4.75 -8.62
N ALA A 390 3.01 -5.10 -9.70
CA ALA A 390 2.42 -5.02 -11.03
C ALA A 390 1.14 -5.87 -11.17
N ASN A 391 1.02 -6.94 -10.39
CA ASN A 391 -0.15 -7.84 -10.42
C ASN A 391 -1.42 -7.19 -9.86
N ASP A 392 -1.29 -6.12 -9.05
CA ASP A 392 -2.43 -5.38 -8.51
C ASP A 392 -3.08 -4.42 -9.52
N PHE A 393 -2.48 -4.28 -10.69
CA PHE A 393 -2.95 -3.42 -11.77
C PHE A 393 -3.50 -4.19 -12.97
N ILE A 394 -3.76 -5.48 -12.80
CA ILE A 394 -4.45 -6.33 -13.78
C ILE A 394 -5.68 -6.97 -13.15
N LYS A 395 -6.62 -7.31 -14.01
CA LYS A 395 -7.75 -8.16 -13.66
C LYS A 395 -7.72 -9.44 -14.49
N SER A 396 -8.12 -10.55 -13.89
CA SER A 396 -8.27 -11.82 -14.56
C SER A 396 -9.71 -12.02 -15.02
N THR A 397 -9.87 -12.62 -16.19
CA THR A 397 -11.17 -13.05 -16.73
C THR A 397 -11.07 -14.53 -17.08
N SER A 398 -11.94 -15.35 -16.50
CA SER A 398 -12.06 -16.77 -16.89
C SER A 398 -12.66 -16.88 -18.30
N ILE A 399 -12.01 -17.66 -19.13
CA ILE A 399 -12.47 -17.99 -20.49
C ILE A 399 -12.91 -19.45 -20.46
N ILE A 400 -14.21 -19.66 -20.62
CA ILE A 400 -14.81 -20.99 -20.62
C ILE A 400 -15.24 -21.33 -22.03
N GLU A 401 -14.61 -22.35 -22.61
CA GLU A 401 -14.88 -22.81 -23.96
C GLU A 401 -15.17 -24.32 -23.93
N TYR A 402 -16.38 -24.68 -24.30
CA TYR A 402 -16.85 -26.05 -24.41
C TYR A 402 -17.24 -26.34 -25.87
N ASP A 403 -16.75 -27.43 -26.41
CA ASP A 403 -17.27 -28.00 -27.63
C ASP A 403 -18.51 -28.89 -27.34
N LYS A 404 -19.15 -29.36 -28.40
CA LYS A 404 -20.35 -30.24 -28.32
C LYS A 404 -20.06 -31.49 -27.49
N LYS A 405 -18.97 -32.20 -27.78
CA LYS A 405 -18.60 -33.45 -27.12
C LYS A 405 -18.36 -33.25 -25.61
N LYS A 406 -17.66 -32.21 -25.25
CA LYS A 406 -17.39 -31.88 -23.86
C LYS A 406 -18.65 -31.50 -23.08
N LEU A 407 -19.58 -30.78 -23.72
CA LEU A 407 -20.87 -30.47 -23.11
C LEU A 407 -21.72 -31.75 -22.96
N GLU A 408 -21.84 -32.60 -24.00
CA GLU A 408 -22.60 -33.85 -23.95
C GLU A 408 -22.12 -34.76 -22.81
N THR A 409 -20.81 -34.86 -22.58
CA THR A 409 -20.25 -35.70 -21.53
C THR A 409 -20.63 -35.21 -20.11
N SER A 410 -20.85 -33.90 -19.90
CA SER A 410 -21.13 -33.31 -18.58
C SER A 410 -22.58 -32.85 -18.40
N ALA A 411 -23.41 -32.94 -19.45
CA ALA A 411 -24.73 -32.32 -19.47
C ALA A 411 -25.67 -32.83 -18.38
N GLU A 412 -25.71 -34.14 -18.15
CA GLU A 412 -26.61 -34.75 -17.14
C GLU A 412 -26.25 -34.28 -15.72
N ASP A 413 -24.96 -34.19 -15.43
CA ASP A 413 -24.50 -33.71 -14.10
C ASP A 413 -24.81 -32.23 -13.91
N ILE A 414 -24.59 -31.41 -14.94
CA ILE A 414 -24.93 -29.96 -14.89
C ILE A 414 -26.44 -29.80 -14.70
N ILE A 415 -27.27 -30.55 -15.43
CA ILE A 415 -28.73 -30.50 -15.32
C ILE A 415 -29.17 -30.88 -13.90
N ARG A 416 -28.63 -31.98 -13.36
CA ARG A 416 -28.97 -32.48 -12.01
C ARG A 416 -28.61 -31.46 -10.93
N LEU A 417 -27.46 -30.80 -11.05
CA LEU A 417 -27.06 -29.76 -10.13
C LEU A 417 -27.99 -28.54 -10.21
N ALA A 418 -28.33 -28.10 -11.42
CA ALA A 418 -29.22 -26.95 -11.61
C ALA A 418 -30.64 -27.24 -11.05
N GLU A 419 -31.15 -28.48 -11.23
CA GLU A 419 -32.43 -28.91 -10.67
C GLU A 419 -32.42 -28.97 -9.16
N ALA A 420 -31.33 -29.48 -8.57
CA ALA A 420 -31.15 -29.51 -7.11
C ALA A 420 -31.16 -28.10 -6.47
N GLU A 421 -30.72 -27.09 -7.24
CA GLU A 421 -30.78 -25.68 -6.84
C GLU A 421 -32.13 -25.01 -7.18
N GLY A 422 -33.07 -25.70 -7.83
CA GLY A 422 -34.35 -25.17 -8.29
C GLY A 422 -34.21 -24.22 -9.50
N LEU A 423 -33.13 -24.31 -10.26
CA LEU A 423 -32.81 -23.43 -11.39
C LEU A 423 -33.21 -24.05 -12.74
N ASP A 424 -34.50 -24.22 -13.00
CA ASP A 424 -35.03 -24.85 -14.21
C ASP A 424 -34.53 -24.26 -15.51
N ALA A 425 -34.37 -22.94 -15.58
CA ALA A 425 -33.86 -22.27 -16.77
C ALA A 425 -32.40 -22.64 -17.07
N HIS A 426 -31.57 -22.86 -16.05
CA HIS A 426 -30.18 -23.35 -16.19
C HIS A 426 -30.21 -24.78 -16.77
N ALA A 427 -31.02 -25.69 -16.21
CA ALA A 427 -31.17 -27.02 -16.69
C ALA A 427 -31.64 -27.05 -18.16
N ARG A 428 -32.66 -26.27 -18.53
CA ARG A 428 -33.17 -26.12 -19.89
C ARG A 428 -32.12 -25.57 -20.84
N SER A 429 -31.25 -24.65 -20.42
CA SER A 429 -30.20 -24.08 -21.26
C SER A 429 -29.19 -25.15 -21.72
N VAL A 430 -28.97 -26.19 -20.93
CA VAL A 430 -28.13 -27.34 -21.29
C VAL A 430 -28.88 -28.33 -22.14
N ARG A 431 -30.10 -28.71 -21.77
CA ARG A 431 -30.95 -29.67 -22.50
C ARG A 431 -31.16 -29.28 -23.97
N ILE A 432 -31.46 -28.02 -24.25
CA ILE A 432 -31.69 -27.52 -25.61
C ILE A 432 -30.47 -27.67 -26.52
N ARG A 433 -29.27 -27.70 -25.94
CA ARG A 433 -28.00 -27.86 -26.66
C ARG A 433 -27.65 -29.35 -26.93
N GLN A 434 -28.31 -30.27 -26.27
CA GLN A 434 -28.17 -31.71 -26.53
C GLN A 434 -29.06 -32.15 -27.70
N SER A 435 -30.17 -31.44 -27.95
CA SER A 435 -31.07 -31.71 -29.09
C SER A 435 -30.47 -31.09 -30.37
N PRO A 436 -30.58 -31.72 -31.53
CA PRO A 436 -30.21 -31.08 -32.79
C PRO A 436 -31.05 -29.80 -32.96
N PRO A 437 -30.50 -28.72 -33.57
CA PRO A 437 -31.27 -27.52 -33.82
C PRO A 437 -32.51 -27.91 -34.64
N THR A 438 -33.70 -27.74 -34.07
CA THR A 438 -34.94 -27.75 -34.85
C THR A 438 -34.79 -26.67 -35.90
N ALA A 439 -34.80 -27.05 -37.17
CA ALA A 439 -34.81 -26.13 -38.28
C ALA A 439 -35.91 -25.08 -37.99
N CYS A 440 -35.54 -23.82 -37.95
CA CYS A 440 -36.50 -22.74 -37.83
C CYS A 440 -37.40 -22.85 -39.05
N GLY A 441 -38.59 -23.42 -38.86
CA GLY A 441 -39.54 -23.67 -39.95
C GLY A 441 -39.90 -22.32 -40.54
N ASP A 442 -39.61 -22.17 -41.82
CA ASP A 442 -40.21 -21.20 -42.71
C ASP A 442 -41.73 -21.28 -42.55
N LYS A 443 -42.28 -20.37 -41.73
CA LYS A 443 -43.71 -20.06 -41.90
C LYS A 443 -43.83 -19.19 -43.14
N GLN A 444 -43.66 -19.88 -44.30
CA GLN A 444 -44.27 -19.34 -45.54
C GLN A 444 -45.78 -19.37 -45.35
N GLY A 445 -46.35 -18.23 -45.57
CA GLY A 445 -47.77 -18.04 -45.56
C GLY A 445 -48.54 -18.96 -46.53
N ARG A 446 -49.78 -19.22 -46.16
CA ARG A 446 -50.85 -19.47 -47.14
C ARG A 446 -52.14 -18.86 -46.64
N SER A 447 -52.60 -17.99 -47.55
CA SER A 447 -53.96 -17.53 -47.85
C SER A 447 -54.79 -16.91 -46.77
#